data_3d93ae9f481a114733321be0458a851b
#
_entry.id   3d93ae9f481a114733321be0458a851b
#
_cell.length_a   1.000
_cell.length_b   1.000
_cell.length_c   1.000
_cell.angle_alpha   90.00
_cell.angle_beta   90.00
_cell.angle_gamma   90.00
#
_symmetry.space_group_name_H-M   'P 1'
#
loop_
_entity.id
_entity.type
_entity.pdbx_description
1 polymer ?
#
loop_
_entity_poly.entity_id
_entity_poly.type
_entity_poly.pdbx_seq_one_letter_code
_entity_poly.pdbx_strand_id
1 'polypeptide(L)'
;IPLGGSSIEIYVSTIGYPNATSCTVDATLQRKIGSSWVDCKTWSATSPSSHRELVDMDIYYTVPNGTYRVFSTHSVTDSGITEYEYMFSDVVTISS
;
A
#
# COMPACT_ATOMS: atom_id res chain seq x y z
N ILE A 1 4.19 -25.95 -17.03
CA ILE A 1 5.26 -24.99 -17.38
C ILE A 1 5.32 -23.91 -16.33
N PRO A 2 6.47 -23.66 -15.77
CA PRO A 2 6.62 -22.52 -14.88
C PRO A 2 6.32 -21.22 -15.63
N LEU A 3 5.51 -20.38 -15.03
CA LEU A 3 5.11 -19.13 -15.65
C LEU A 3 6.03 -17.98 -15.27
N GLY A 4 7.03 -18.26 -14.45
CA GLY A 4 7.84 -17.22 -13.86
C GLY A 4 7.02 -16.45 -12.82
N GLY A 5 7.68 -15.53 -12.16
CA GLY A 5 7.06 -14.74 -11.13
C GLY A 5 7.55 -15.14 -9.75
N SER A 6 7.20 -14.36 -8.77
CA SER A 6 7.53 -14.64 -7.39
C SER A 6 6.56 -13.88 -6.48
N SER A 7 6.67 -14.12 -5.18
CA SER A 7 5.91 -13.34 -4.21
C SER A 7 6.60 -11.99 -4.00
N ILE A 8 5.79 -10.96 -3.88
CA ILE A 8 6.23 -9.62 -3.54
C ILE A 8 5.67 -9.30 -2.16
N GLU A 9 6.51 -8.73 -1.31
CA GLU A 9 6.06 -8.25 -0.01
C GLU A 9 5.77 -6.76 -0.10
N ILE A 10 4.60 -6.36 0.37
CA ILE A 10 4.18 -4.96 0.41
C ILE A 10 3.92 -4.61 1.87
N TYR A 11 4.72 -3.70 2.40
CA TYR A 11 4.52 -3.19 3.75
C TYR A 11 4.20 -1.72 3.69
N VAL A 12 3.08 -1.32 4.28
CA VAL A 12 2.66 0.07 4.37
C VAL A 12 2.17 0.37 5.78
N SER A 13 2.42 1.58 6.24
CA SER A 13 1.95 2.01 7.56
C SER A 13 1.58 3.48 7.54
N THR A 14 0.64 3.85 8.40
CA THR A 14 0.27 5.23 8.68
C THR A 14 0.37 5.46 10.17
N ILE A 15 1.15 6.46 10.56
CA ILE A 15 1.32 6.86 11.97
C ILE A 15 0.78 8.27 12.11
N GLY A 16 -0.25 8.40 12.91
CA GLY A 16 -0.87 9.69 13.17
C GLY A 16 -0.39 10.30 14.49
N TYR A 17 -1.08 11.34 14.89
CA TYR A 17 -0.81 12.00 16.17
C TYR A 17 -1.35 11.17 17.33
N PRO A 18 -0.83 11.32 18.56
CA PRO A 18 -1.30 10.51 19.69
C PRO A 18 -2.80 10.59 19.98
N ASN A 19 -3.44 11.71 19.64
CA ASN A 19 -4.88 11.90 19.84
C ASN A 19 -5.70 11.70 18.57
N ALA A 20 -5.12 11.08 17.54
CA ALA A 20 -5.87 10.77 16.34
C ALA A 20 -7.03 9.82 16.64
N THR A 21 -8.16 10.05 15.99
CA THR A 21 -9.35 9.20 16.15
C THR A 21 -9.37 8.03 15.18
N SER A 22 -8.64 8.15 14.07
CA SER A 22 -8.54 7.09 13.07
C SER A 22 -7.38 7.34 12.13
N CYS A 23 -6.74 6.27 11.70
CA CYS A 23 -5.77 6.29 10.60
C CYS A 23 -6.17 5.24 9.58
N THR A 24 -5.97 5.55 8.30
CA THR A 24 -6.20 4.58 7.23
C THR A 24 -5.00 4.51 6.31
N VAL A 25 -4.85 3.37 5.66
CA VAL A 25 -3.89 3.22 4.57
C VAL A 25 -4.53 2.38 3.47
N ASP A 26 -4.41 2.86 2.24
CA ASP A 26 -4.79 2.11 1.05
C ASP A 26 -3.53 1.90 0.23
N ALA A 27 -3.33 0.69 -0.25
CA ALA A 27 -2.17 0.35 -1.08
C ALA A 27 -2.63 -0.28 -2.38
N THR A 28 -2.18 0.27 -3.50
CA THR A 28 -2.49 -0.25 -4.82
C THR A 28 -1.20 -0.70 -5.50
N LEU A 29 -1.14 -1.98 -5.83
CA LEU A 29 -0.04 -2.53 -6.63
C LEU A 29 -0.29 -2.16 -8.08
N GLN A 30 0.71 -1.56 -8.72
CA GLN A 30 0.65 -1.16 -10.13
C GLN A 30 1.73 -1.88 -10.92
N ARG A 31 1.36 -2.29 -12.13
CA ARG A 31 2.29 -2.92 -13.07
C ARG A 31 2.51 -2.00 -14.26
N LYS A 32 3.76 -1.89 -14.68
CA LYS A 32 4.09 -1.10 -15.87
C LYS A 32 3.78 -1.90 -17.14
N ILE A 33 2.92 -1.35 -17.99
CA ILE A 33 2.57 -1.89 -19.29
C ILE A 33 2.89 -0.83 -20.33
N GLY A 34 3.95 -1.08 -21.13
CA GLY A 34 4.46 -0.04 -22.01
C GLY A 34 4.97 1.15 -21.21
N SER A 35 4.40 2.33 -21.43
CA SER A 35 4.74 3.53 -20.68
C SER A 35 3.71 3.89 -19.62
N SER A 36 2.73 3.02 -19.37
CA SER A 36 1.63 3.29 -18.43
C SER A 36 1.73 2.39 -17.22
N TRP A 37 1.21 2.90 -16.10
CA TRP A 37 1.04 2.12 -14.88
C TRP A 37 -0.41 1.70 -14.75
N VAL A 38 -0.63 0.40 -14.54
CA VAL A 38 -1.97 -0.20 -14.49
C VAL A 38 -2.20 -0.78 -13.10
N ASP A 39 -3.33 -0.48 -12.50
CA ASP A 39 -3.69 -1.02 -11.19
C ASP A 39 -3.94 -2.52 -11.28
N CYS A 40 -3.32 -3.28 -10.40
CA CYS A 40 -3.47 -4.74 -10.33
C CYS A 40 -4.36 -5.16 -9.16
N LYS A 41 -4.11 -4.60 -7.99
CA LYS A 41 -4.80 -4.99 -6.77
C LYS A 41 -4.71 -3.87 -5.75
N THR A 42 -5.77 -3.68 -4.99
CA THR A 42 -5.82 -2.69 -3.90
C THR A 42 -6.18 -3.38 -2.59
N TRP A 43 -5.50 -2.96 -1.53
CA TRP A 43 -5.77 -3.41 -0.15
C TRP A 43 -5.96 -2.17 0.71
N SER A 44 -6.80 -2.30 1.74
CA SER A 44 -7.10 -1.19 2.65
C SER A 44 -7.10 -1.68 4.08
N ALA A 45 -6.67 -0.81 4.99
CA ALA A 45 -6.72 -1.08 6.41
C ALA A 45 -7.04 0.20 7.17
N THR A 46 -7.71 0.04 8.31
CA THR A 46 -8.05 1.13 9.23
C THR A 46 -7.51 0.78 10.60
N SER A 47 -7.06 1.79 11.34
CA SER A 47 -6.49 1.58 12.67
C SER A 47 -7.52 0.92 13.61
N PRO A 48 -7.07 -0.01 14.46
CA PRO A 48 -7.97 -0.64 15.43
C PRO A 48 -8.38 0.35 16.52
N SER A 49 -9.50 0.06 17.19
CA SER A 49 -9.99 0.92 18.26
C SER A 49 -9.05 0.98 19.47
N SER A 50 -8.16 0.02 19.61
CA SER A 50 -7.17 -0.04 20.68
C SER A 50 -5.93 0.82 20.41
N HIS A 51 -5.63 1.09 19.13
CA HIS A 51 -4.47 1.90 18.70
C HIS A 51 -4.87 2.74 17.50
N ARG A 52 -5.68 3.75 17.74
CA ARG A 52 -6.28 4.57 16.67
C ARG A 52 -5.28 5.44 15.93
N GLU A 53 -4.09 5.63 16.50
CA GLU A 53 -3.03 6.46 15.92
C GLU A 53 -2.13 5.71 14.95
N LEU A 54 -2.33 4.39 14.78
CA LEU A 54 -1.43 3.57 13.98
C LEU A 54 -2.20 2.52 13.20
N VAL A 55 -1.86 2.37 11.93
CA VAL A 55 -2.32 1.25 11.11
C VAL A 55 -1.19 0.79 10.21
N ASP A 56 -1.07 -0.52 10.04
CA ASP A 56 -0.12 -1.09 9.08
C ASP A 56 -0.72 -2.30 8.38
N MET A 57 -0.13 -2.62 7.24
CA MET A 57 -0.43 -3.84 6.49
C MET A 57 0.87 -4.43 6.00
N ASP A 58 0.97 -5.75 6.09
CA ASP A 58 2.06 -6.51 5.51
C ASP A 58 1.44 -7.58 4.62
N ILE A 59 1.67 -7.47 3.32
CA ILE A 59 0.98 -8.24 2.30
C ILE A 59 2.00 -9.04 1.51
N TYR A 60 1.72 -10.32 1.31
CA TYR A 60 2.48 -11.18 0.41
C TYR A 60 1.59 -11.54 -0.77
N TYR A 61 2.02 -11.23 -1.97
CA TYR A 61 1.22 -11.39 -3.17
C TYR A 61 2.06 -11.95 -4.29
N THR A 62 1.56 -13.00 -4.94
CA THR A 62 2.27 -13.64 -6.05
C THR A 62 1.96 -12.90 -7.34
N VAL A 63 3.02 -12.50 -8.04
CA VAL A 63 2.91 -11.73 -9.28
C VAL A 63 3.72 -12.41 -10.39
N PRO A 64 3.29 -12.28 -11.66
CA PRO A 64 4.13 -12.69 -12.79
C PRO A 64 5.32 -11.74 -12.93
N ASN A 65 6.29 -12.15 -13.75
CA ASN A 65 7.42 -11.29 -14.07
C ASN A 65 6.92 -9.96 -14.63
N GLY A 66 7.55 -8.89 -14.23
CA GLY A 66 7.18 -7.55 -14.66
C GLY A 66 7.80 -6.49 -13.77
N THR A 67 7.43 -5.25 -14.04
CA THR A 67 7.91 -4.10 -13.29
C THR A 67 6.74 -3.51 -12.50
N TYR A 68 6.96 -3.30 -11.21
CA TYR A 68 5.90 -2.97 -10.27
C TYR A 68 6.27 -1.79 -9.38
N ARG A 69 5.26 -1.11 -8.89
CA ARG A 69 5.36 -0.14 -7.81
C ARG A 69 4.09 -0.18 -6.98
N VAL A 70 4.12 0.42 -5.80
CA VAL A 70 2.94 0.58 -4.96
C VAL A 70 2.64 2.06 -4.83
N PHE A 71 1.37 2.41 -5.06
CA PHE A 71 0.83 3.71 -4.75
C PHE A 71 0.03 3.59 -3.45
N SER A 72 0.33 4.42 -2.46
CA SER A 72 -0.39 4.37 -1.19
C SER A 72 -1.01 5.70 -0.84
N THR A 73 -2.18 5.63 -0.24
CA THR A 73 -2.90 6.78 0.29
C THR A 73 -3.00 6.61 1.80
N HIS A 74 -2.55 7.60 2.53
CA HIS A 74 -2.54 7.60 3.99
C HIS A 74 -3.46 8.69 4.49
N SER A 75 -4.27 8.40 5.49
CA SER A 75 -5.10 9.43 6.10
C SER A 75 -5.05 9.34 7.61
N VAL A 76 -5.15 10.50 8.24
CA VAL A 76 -5.22 10.64 9.69
C VAL A 76 -6.39 11.57 10.00
N THR A 77 -7.28 11.12 10.86
CA THR A 77 -8.42 11.91 11.32
C THR A 77 -8.21 12.31 12.78
N ASP A 78 -8.36 13.59 13.07
CA ASP A 78 -8.29 14.14 14.41
C ASP A 78 -9.29 15.28 14.53
N SER A 79 -10.14 15.21 15.54
CA SER A 79 -11.13 16.27 15.83
C SER A 79 -12.03 16.59 14.62
N GLY A 80 -12.40 15.55 13.86
CA GLY A 80 -13.26 15.70 12.68
C GLY A 80 -12.56 16.22 11.44
N ILE A 81 -11.25 16.42 11.49
CA ILE A 81 -10.45 16.86 10.33
C ILE A 81 -9.62 15.68 9.85
N THR A 82 -9.68 15.41 8.55
CA THR A 82 -8.89 14.32 7.94
C THR A 82 -7.84 14.91 7.01
N GLU A 83 -6.60 14.50 7.22
CA GLU A 83 -5.47 14.87 6.36
C GLU A 83 -5.05 13.65 5.54
N TYR A 84 -4.62 13.88 4.30
CA TYR A 84 -4.23 12.83 3.37
C TYR A 84 -2.79 13.04 2.91
N GLU A 85 -2.10 11.93 2.69
CA GLU A 85 -0.77 11.92 2.09
C GLU A 85 -0.70 10.78 1.08
N TYR A 86 -0.06 11.04 -0.06
CA TYR A 86 0.07 10.09 -1.16
C TYR A 86 1.54 9.77 -1.38
N MET A 87 1.84 8.47 -1.54
CA MET A 87 3.23 8.03 -1.69
C MET A 87 3.35 6.97 -2.77
N PHE A 88 4.53 6.94 -3.41
CA PHE A 88 4.90 5.85 -4.31
C PHE A 88 6.10 5.12 -3.72
N SER A 89 6.08 3.79 -3.83
CA SER A 89 7.25 2.99 -3.50
C SER A 89 8.31 3.11 -4.58
N ASP A 90 9.50 2.58 -4.30
CA ASP A 90 10.49 2.35 -5.34
C ASP A 90 9.93 1.38 -6.38
N VAL A 91 10.45 1.48 -7.59
CA VAL A 91 10.10 0.58 -8.68
C VAL A 91 10.90 -0.72 -8.52
N VAL A 92 10.22 -1.86 -8.64
CA VAL A 92 10.80 -3.18 -8.46
C VAL A 92 10.56 -4.00 -9.72
N THR A 93 11.60 -4.67 -10.19
CA THR A 93 11.47 -5.60 -11.32
C THR A 93 11.53 -7.02 -10.80
N ILE A 94 10.50 -7.82 -11.11
CA ILE A 94 10.40 -9.23 -10.77
C ILE A 94 10.75 -10.03 -12.00
N SER A 95 11.78 -10.86 -11.87
CA SER A 95 12.23 -11.71 -12.95
C SER A 95 12.78 -13.01 -12.35
N SER A 96 12.24 -14.13 -12.78
CA SER A 96 12.61 -15.44 -12.24
C SER A 96 12.84 -16.47 -13.32
#